data_3d882aecabc1df7a3b848690c2cacb50
#
_entry.id   3d882aecabc1df7a3b848690c2cacb50
#
_cell.length_a   1.000
_cell.length_b   1.000
_cell.length_c   1.000
_cell.angle_alpha   90.00
_cell.angle_beta   90.00
_cell.angle_gamma   90.00
#
_symmetry.space_group_name_H-M   'P 1'
#
loop_
_entity.id
_entity.type
_entity.pdbx_description
1 polymer ?
#
loop_
_entity_poly.entity_id
_entity_poly.type
_entity_poly.pdbx_seq_one_letter_code
_entity_poly.pdbx_strand_id
1 'polypeptide(L)'
;MPVPLLPQAILFAAMGGLSAVLANRGVAIFHDGLRPILPSYKAGNVDTKSIRRTSFTLGLGFLWAFGLPFSLGHAIPMLYLIFIATDYIGVAMRTTHDEAWYKSRRGLFGVLSSFVLGAAWSAAVALVLRLASDLMAAAPIEMARTVQLITQPALEAFFLFAVLTVFYHYGLKQGFCSAIVATAVWAAAATLGLPYPPAWAFGAGLVYLVVLVVREARRPGNEFGDVPPEWLTDEAGSGSVQNAPDEDDFFRKNTGRIKRNLPLIIVIHALAGAAYNLGYMASDPISASLYLHGMAIPAALAAAAWFLAFVPMKYTTAVMTGVWILTGTSLEPSIAMLMPNPWVAAGAVAVFRVIEVFSLLWFFKNLDRFTVVREIADTMRTAIFHVMEIAFLAGGAMAAAAFAGGWGVAAVVGAWFINQRSNAPVMPMALGAVTAIGVGIIANLLALVGVSL
;
A
#
# COMPACT_ATOMS: atom_id res chain seq x y z
N MET A 1 -8.80 -13.92 -18.55
CA MET A 1 -9.74 -15.00 -18.13
C MET A 1 -10.29 -14.62 -16.77
N PRO A 2 -11.56 -14.85 -16.46
CA PRO A 2 -12.08 -14.55 -15.13
C PRO A 2 -11.35 -15.41 -14.08
N VAL A 3 -10.95 -14.79 -12.98
CA VAL A 3 -10.29 -15.47 -11.86
C VAL A 3 -11.24 -16.54 -11.29
N PRO A 4 -10.81 -17.81 -11.12
CA PRO A 4 -11.67 -18.85 -10.58
C PRO A 4 -11.97 -18.58 -9.09
N LEU A 5 -13.25 -18.35 -8.77
CA LEU A 5 -13.71 -17.88 -7.47
C LEU A 5 -13.38 -18.83 -6.32
N LEU A 6 -13.59 -20.14 -6.49
CA LEU A 6 -13.39 -21.11 -5.41
C LEU A 6 -11.93 -21.24 -4.98
N PRO A 7 -10.94 -21.42 -5.88
CA PRO A 7 -9.54 -21.41 -5.48
C PRO A 7 -9.10 -20.08 -4.84
N GLN A 8 -9.57 -18.94 -5.35
CA GLN A 8 -9.29 -17.62 -4.79
C GLN A 8 -9.84 -17.51 -3.36
N ALA A 9 -11.10 -17.87 -3.13
CA ALA A 9 -11.75 -17.83 -1.83
C ALA A 9 -11.06 -18.74 -0.81
N ILE A 10 -10.65 -19.95 -1.21
CA ILE A 10 -9.90 -20.88 -0.35
C ILE A 10 -8.55 -20.31 0.03
N LEU A 11 -7.81 -19.76 -0.94
CA LEU A 11 -6.51 -19.15 -0.68
C LEU A 11 -6.64 -17.96 0.28
N PHE A 12 -7.64 -17.10 0.07
CA PHE A 12 -7.90 -15.95 0.94
C PHE A 12 -8.37 -16.38 2.32
N ALA A 13 -9.21 -17.41 2.44
CA ALA A 13 -9.61 -17.95 3.73
C ALA A 13 -8.39 -18.43 4.53
N ALA A 14 -7.47 -19.15 3.88
CA ALA A 14 -6.24 -19.60 4.52
C ALA A 14 -5.38 -18.41 4.97
N MET A 15 -5.12 -17.45 4.07
CA MET A 15 -4.33 -16.26 4.36
C MET A 15 -4.96 -15.42 5.46
N GLY A 16 -6.25 -15.12 5.38
CA GLY A 16 -6.94 -14.26 6.34
C GLY A 16 -7.11 -14.92 7.70
N GLY A 17 -7.39 -16.21 7.73
CA GLY A 17 -7.44 -16.97 8.98
C GLY A 17 -6.09 -16.97 9.71
N LEU A 18 -5.01 -17.27 9.00
CA LEU A 18 -3.66 -17.25 9.55
C LEU A 18 -3.22 -15.83 9.97
N SER A 19 -3.59 -14.80 9.19
CA SER A 19 -3.30 -13.41 9.53
C SER A 19 -4.00 -12.97 10.81
N ALA A 20 -5.28 -13.32 10.98
CA ALA A 20 -6.00 -13.03 12.22
C ALA A 20 -5.42 -13.77 13.44
N VAL A 21 -4.95 -15.01 13.25
CA VAL A 21 -4.18 -15.73 14.29
C VAL A 21 -2.89 -14.99 14.61
N LEU A 22 -2.15 -14.52 13.61
CA LEU A 22 -0.91 -13.80 13.86
C LEU A 22 -1.17 -12.49 14.62
N ALA A 23 -2.22 -11.76 14.28
CA ALA A 23 -2.64 -10.55 14.99
C ALA A 23 -3.07 -10.85 16.44
N ASN A 24 -3.77 -11.95 16.66
CA ASN A 24 -4.09 -12.46 18.00
C ASN A 24 -2.83 -12.73 18.82
N ARG A 25 -1.76 -13.18 18.17
CA ARG A 25 -0.44 -13.42 18.77
C ARG A 25 0.37 -12.14 19.00
N GLY A 26 -0.17 -10.98 18.65
CA GLY A 26 0.44 -9.67 18.84
C GLY A 26 1.44 -9.27 17.76
N VAL A 27 1.36 -9.89 16.58
CA VAL A 27 2.08 -9.48 15.36
C VAL A 27 1.05 -9.25 14.27
N ALA A 28 0.64 -8.02 14.07
CA ALA A 28 -0.27 -7.65 12.98
C ALA A 28 0.49 -7.61 11.65
N ILE A 29 -0.18 -7.97 10.57
CA ILE A 29 0.41 -7.96 9.22
C ILE A 29 0.23 -6.61 8.55
N PHE A 30 -0.93 -6.00 8.74
CA PHE A 30 -1.29 -4.79 8.03
C PHE A 30 -2.09 -3.82 8.90
N HIS A 31 -1.42 -2.88 9.54
CA HIS A 31 -2.06 -1.85 10.35
C HIS A 31 -1.66 -0.45 9.87
N ASP A 32 -2.04 -0.11 8.63
CA ASP A 32 -1.53 1.05 7.91
C ASP A 32 -1.90 2.40 8.55
N GLY A 33 -3.01 2.44 9.28
CA GLY A 33 -3.44 3.66 9.96
C GLY A 33 -2.63 4.05 11.20
N LEU A 34 -1.82 3.17 11.77
CA LEU A 34 -1.02 3.47 12.97
C LEU A 34 0.31 4.15 12.67
N ARG A 35 0.88 3.93 11.50
CA ARG A 35 2.23 4.37 11.14
C ARG A 35 2.49 5.87 11.25
N PRO A 36 1.62 6.76 10.71
CA PRO A 36 1.88 8.19 10.76
C PRO A 36 1.79 8.80 12.15
N ILE A 37 1.06 8.14 13.08
CA ILE A 37 0.72 8.69 14.39
C ILE A 37 1.60 8.12 15.50
N LEU A 38 2.30 7.03 15.19
CA LEU A 38 3.08 6.31 16.19
C LEU A 38 4.20 7.15 16.82
N PRO A 39 4.94 7.98 16.06
CA PRO A 39 5.93 8.89 16.67
C PRO A 39 5.29 9.85 17.68
N SER A 40 4.17 10.48 17.32
CA SER A 40 3.44 11.41 18.20
C SER A 40 2.86 10.73 19.44
N TYR A 41 2.43 9.47 19.31
CA TYR A 41 1.98 8.65 20.47
C TYR A 41 3.12 8.31 21.43
N LYS A 42 4.26 7.95 20.88
CA LYS A 42 5.44 7.66 21.72
C LYS A 42 5.95 8.90 22.44
N ALA A 43 5.87 10.06 21.78
CA ALA A 43 6.19 11.34 22.39
C ALA A 43 5.16 11.77 23.46
N GLY A 44 4.08 10.98 23.70
CA GLY A 44 3.03 11.34 24.65
C GLY A 44 2.09 12.45 24.20
N ASN A 45 2.24 12.91 22.95
CA ASN A 45 1.48 14.04 22.39
C ASN A 45 0.06 13.67 21.95
N VAL A 46 -0.23 12.38 21.81
CA VAL A 46 -1.52 11.86 21.33
C VAL A 46 -2.00 10.73 22.23
N ASP A 47 -3.24 10.82 22.68
CA ASP A 47 -3.88 9.80 23.50
C ASP A 47 -4.32 8.57 22.71
N THR A 48 -4.53 7.45 23.37
CA THR A 48 -4.93 6.16 22.75
C THR A 48 -6.24 6.26 21.97
N LYS A 49 -7.16 7.15 22.37
CA LYS A 49 -8.45 7.33 21.70
C LYS A 49 -8.28 8.07 20.37
N SER A 50 -7.44 9.10 20.36
CA SER A 50 -7.08 9.83 19.14
C SER A 50 -6.35 8.95 18.14
N ILE A 51 -5.42 8.09 18.61
CA ILE A 51 -4.76 7.09 17.76
C ILE A 51 -5.77 6.18 17.07
N ARG A 52 -6.67 5.57 17.85
CA ARG A 52 -7.66 4.65 17.28
C ARG A 52 -8.51 5.34 16.22
N ARG A 53 -8.94 6.58 16.49
CA ARG A 53 -9.75 7.37 15.56
C ARG A 53 -8.98 7.70 14.28
N THR A 54 -7.79 8.24 14.39
CA THR A 54 -6.98 8.65 13.22
C THR A 54 -6.50 7.44 12.43
N SER A 55 -6.09 6.36 13.11
CA SER A 55 -5.73 5.09 12.47
C SER A 55 -6.89 4.51 11.64
N PHE A 56 -8.10 4.50 12.20
CA PHE A 56 -9.28 4.04 11.51
C PHE A 56 -9.61 4.92 10.29
N THR A 57 -9.55 6.25 10.46
CA THR A 57 -9.82 7.20 9.36
C THR A 57 -8.82 7.06 8.22
N LEU A 58 -7.52 6.91 8.53
CA LEU A 58 -6.48 6.69 7.52
C LEU A 58 -6.65 5.34 6.82
N GLY A 59 -6.94 4.26 7.58
CA GLY A 59 -7.20 2.95 7.00
C GLY A 59 -8.40 2.96 6.04
N LEU A 60 -9.49 3.65 6.41
CA LEU A 60 -10.63 3.87 5.52
C LEU A 60 -10.24 4.72 4.31
N GLY A 61 -9.42 5.75 4.47
CA GLY A 61 -8.94 6.59 3.37
C GLY A 61 -8.21 5.75 2.30
N PHE A 62 -7.28 4.91 2.71
CA PHE A 62 -6.59 4.00 1.77
C PHE A 62 -7.52 2.98 1.12
N LEU A 63 -8.49 2.46 1.88
CA LEU A 63 -9.49 1.54 1.35
C LEU A 63 -10.32 2.18 0.23
N TRP A 64 -10.80 3.40 0.44
CA TRP A 64 -11.62 4.11 -0.53
C TRP A 64 -10.81 4.70 -1.69
N ALA A 65 -9.55 5.13 -1.46
CA ALA A 65 -8.70 5.71 -2.51
C ALA A 65 -8.21 4.66 -3.51
N PHE A 66 -7.64 3.58 -2.99
CA PHE A 66 -6.95 2.57 -3.81
C PHE A 66 -7.70 1.25 -3.85
N GLY A 67 -8.14 0.77 -2.68
CA GLY A 67 -8.63 -0.59 -2.53
C GLY A 67 -9.89 -0.85 -3.31
N LEU A 68 -10.92 -0.06 -3.09
CA LEU A 68 -12.25 -0.32 -3.62
C LEU A 68 -12.37 -0.02 -5.13
N PRO A 69 -11.94 1.15 -5.65
CA PRO A 69 -12.08 1.45 -7.08
C PRO A 69 -11.36 0.44 -7.97
N PHE A 70 -10.11 0.13 -7.66
CA PHE A 70 -9.36 -0.87 -8.42
C PHE A 70 -10.02 -2.25 -8.32
N SER A 71 -10.38 -2.66 -7.10
CA SER A 71 -10.96 -3.99 -6.87
C SER A 71 -12.30 -4.16 -7.59
N LEU A 72 -13.14 -3.14 -7.58
CA LEU A 72 -14.42 -3.16 -8.30
C LEU A 72 -14.22 -3.19 -9.82
N GLY A 73 -13.32 -2.36 -10.34
CA GLY A 73 -13.06 -2.28 -11.78
C GLY A 73 -12.45 -3.55 -12.38
N HIS A 74 -11.67 -4.30 -11.60
CA HIS A 74 -10.93 -5.47 -12.09
C HIS A 74 -11.40 -6.81 -11.51
N ALA A 75 -12.37 -6.80 -10.57
CA ALA A 75 -12.80 -7.97 -9.80
C ALA A 75 -11.65 -8.68 -9.06
N ILE A 76 -10.60 -7.94 -8.70
CA ILE A 76 -9.42 -8.43 -8.00
C ILE A 76 -9.24 -7.63 -6.72
N PRO A 77 -9.33 -8.27 -5.53
CA PRO A 77 -9.21 -7.55 -4.29
C PRO A 77 -7.79 -7.02 -4.08
N MET A 78 -7.72 -5.76 -3.69
CA MET A 78 -6.51 -5.20 -3.12
C MET A 78 -6.29 -5.82 -1.74
N LEU A 79 -5.04 -6.03 -1.40
CA LEU A 79 -4.63 -6.63 -0.12
C LEU A 79 -5.23 -5.91 1.11
N TYR A 80 -5.49 -4.61 1.02
CA TYR A 80 -6.13 -3.81 2.10
C TYR A 80 -7.49 -4.35 2.51
N LEU A 81 -8.30 -4.80 1.54
CA LEU A 81 -9.62 -5.39 1.78
C LEU A 81 -9.52 -6.68 2.60
N ILE A 82 -8.46 -7.44 2.41
CA ILE A 82 -8.24 -8.72 3.07
C ILE A 82 -7.69 -8.49 4.48
N PHE A 83 -6.60 -7.75 4.62
CA PHE A 83 -5.78 -7.77 5.83
C PHE A 83 -6.14 -6.72 6.90
N ILE A 84 -6.76 -5.58 6.54
CA ILE A 84 -7.17 -4.60 7.56
C ILE A 84 -8.11 -5.24 8.58
N ALA A 85 -9.16 -5.91 8.13
CA ALA A 85 -10.14 -6.51 9.02
C ALA A 85 -9.56 -7.70 9.78
N THR A 86 -8.68 -8.51 9.19
CA THR A 86 -8.07 -9.65 9.87
C THR A 86 -7.20 -9.22 11.04
N ASP A 87 -6.51 -8.10 10.94
CA ASP A 87 -5.75 -7.55 12.04
C ASP A 87 -6.66 -7.10 13.20
N TYR A 88 -7.77 -6.41 12.89
CA TYR A 88 -8.76 -6.03 13.90
C TYR A 88 -9.43 -7.25 14.54
N ILE A 89 -9.83 -8.25 13.76
CA ILE A 89 -10.42 -9.51 14.24
C ILE A 89 -9.46 -10.20 15.22
N GLY A 90 -8.20 -10.36 14.83
CA GLY A 90 -7.20 -11.01 15.65
C GLY A 90 -6.99 -10.31 17.00
N VAL A 91 -6.91 -8.99 16.99
CA VAL A 91 -6.78 -8.19 18.22
C VAL A 91 -8.04 -8.26 19.07
N ALA A 92 -9.24 -8.18 18.47
CA ALA A 92 -10.51 -8.23 19.18
C ALA A 92 -10.77 -9.61 19.86
N MET A 93 -10.36 -10.69 19.17
CA MET A 93 -10.50 -12.05 19.69
C MET A 93 -9.39 -12.47 20.66
N ARG A 94 -8.46 -11.57 20.99
CA ARG A 94 -7.38 -11.87 21.91
C ARG A 94 -7.87 -11.99 23.34
N THR A 95 -7.91 -13.20 23.87
CA THR A 95 -8.42 -13.52 25.20
C THR A 95 -7.31 -13.62 26.26
N THR A 96 -6.05 -13.74 25.86
CA THR A 96 -4.90 -13.84 26.76
C THR A 96 -3.66 -13.21 26.11
N HIS A 97 -2.83 -12.61 26.96
CA HIS A 97 -1.50 -12.13 26.59
C HIS A 97 -0.40 -13.17 26.86
N ASP A 98 -0.76 -14.32 27.44
CA ASP A 98 0.16 -15.41 27.77
C ASP A 98 0.70 -16.01 26.44
N GLU A 99 2.00 -16.25 26.41
CA GLU A 99 2.69 -16.95 25.33
C GLU A 99 2.29 -18.43 25.24
N ALA A 100 1.90 -19.03 26.36
CA ALA A 100 1.41 -20.40 26.45
C ALA A 100 -0.11 -20.52 26.22
N TRP A 101 -0.65 -19.72 25.29
CA TRP A 101 -2.07 -19.68 24.92
C TRP A 101 -2.69 -21.07 24.70
N TYR A 102 -1.89 -22.00 24.14
CA TYR A 102 -2.32 -23.39 23.86
C TYR A 102 -2.59 -24.23 25.11
N LYS A 103 -2.13 -23.79 26.30
CA LYS A 103 -2.38 -24.45 27.56
C LYS A 103 -3.72 -24.09 28.22
N SER A 104 -4.40 -23.06 27.71
CA SER A 104 -5.68 -22.61 28.26
C SER A 104 -6.81 -22.75 27.23
N ARG A 105 -8.00 -23.20 27.71
CA ARG A 105 -9.20 -23.25 26.84
C ARG A 105 -9.56 -21.88 26.30
N ARG A 106 -9.39 -20.80 27.07
CA ARG A 106 -9.66 -19.42 26.61
C ARG A 106 -8.67 -18.98 25.50
N GLY A 107 -7.38 -19.31 25.66
CA GLY A 107 -6.37 -19.01 24.63
C GLY A 107 -6.65 -19.75 23.32
N LEU A 108 -6.96 -21.06 23.39
CA LEU A 108 -7.35 -21.84 22.22
C LEU A 108 -8.61 -21.29 21.55
N PHE A 109 -9.64 -20.96 22.34
CA PHE A 109 -10.87 -20.34 21.81
C PHE A 109 -10.56 -19.02 21.08
N GLY A 110 -9.74 -18.14 21.65
CA GLY A 110 -9.35 -16.87 21.02
C GLY A 110 -8.64 -17.06 19.68
N VAL A 111 -7.70 -18.03 19.63
CA VAL A 111 -6.96 -18.33 18.37
C VAL A 111 -7.88 -18.97 17.32
N LEU A 112 -8.70 -19.95 17.71
CA LEU A 112 -9.65 -20.60 16.78
C LEU A 112 -10.70 -19.62 16.25
N SER A 113 -11.26 -18.77 17.12
CA SER A 113 -12.20 -17.73 16.71
C SER A 113 -11.56 -16.73 15.77
N SER A 114 -10.30 -16.32 16.02
CA SER A 114 -9.55 -15.46 15.13
C SER A 114 -9.40 -16.10 13.74
N PHE A 115 -9.00 -17.38 13.71
CA PHE A 115 -8.84 -18.11 12.45
C PHE A 115 -10.16 -18.18 11.66
N VAL A 116 -11.24 -18.64 12.31
CA VAL A 116 -12.54 -18.82 11.65
C VAL A 116 -13.10 -17.49 11.12
N LEU A 117 -13.08 -16.45 11.96
CA LEU A 117 -13.60 -15.13 11.55
C LEU A 117 -12.72 -14.47 10.49
N GLY A 118 -11.39 -14.59 10.61
CA GLY A 118 -10.47 -14.07 9.60
C GLY A 118 -10.61 -14.80 8.26
N ALA A 119 -10.77 -16.11 8.28
CA ALA A 119 -11.01 -16.92 7.08
C ALA A 119 -12.36 -16.58 6.43
N ALA A 120 -13.42 -16.47 7.24
CA ALA A 120 -14.76 -16.09 6.76
C ALA A 120 -14.76 -14.71 6.12
N TRP A 121 -14.13 -13.72 6.77
CA TRP A 121 -13.99 -12.37 6.22
C TRP A 121 -13.29 -12.38 4.85
N SER A 122 -12.13 -13.02 4.78
CA SER A 122 -11.30 -12.96 3.57
C SER A 122 -11.92 -13.75 2.41
N ALA A 123 -12.61 -14.85 2.68
CA ALA A 123 -13.43 -15.54 1.69
C ALA A 123 -14.63 -14.69 1.25
N ALA A 124 -15.29 -14.00 2.21
CA ALA A 124 -16.41 -13.10 1.90
C ALA A 124 -15.95 -11.93 1.01
N VAL A 125 -14.76 -11.40 1.18
CA VAL A 125 -14.20 -10.35 0.30
C VAL A 125 -14.17 -10.82 -1.16
N ALA A 126 -13.71 -12.05 -1.45
CA ALA A 126 -13.72 -12.58 -2.81
C ALA A 126 -15.15 -12.72 -3.37
N LEU A 127 -16.08 -13.25 -2.55
CA LEU A 127 -17.49 -13.45 -2.95
C LEU A 127 -18.21 -12.12 -3.19
N VAL A 128 -18.11 -11.19 -2.24
CA VAL A 128 -18.77 -9.88 -2.31
C VAL A 128 -18.23 -9.06 -3.47
N LEU A 129 -16.91 -9.08 -3.68
CA LEU A 129 -16.30 -8.37 -4.78
C LEU A 129 -16.74 -8.93 -6.14
N ARG A 130 -16.83 -10.26 -6.25
CA ARG A 130 -17.35 -10.89 -7.46
C ARG A 130 -18.80 -10.52 -7.74
N LEU A 131 -19.64 -10.60 -6.72
CA LEU A 131 -21.05 -10.18 -6.82
C LEU A 131 -21.18 -8.69 -7.21
N ALA A 132 -20.38 -7.83 -6.57
CA ALA A 132 -20.38 -6.40 -6.90
C ALA A 132 -19.94 -6.16 -8.35
N SER A 133 -18.91 -6.86 -8.82
CA SER A 133 -18.43 -6.77 -10.21
C SER A 133 -19.51 -7.25 -11.20
N ASP A 134 -20.18 -8.37 -10.90
CA ASP A 134 -21.25 -8.91 -11.75
C ASP A 134 -22.46 -7.94 -11.78
N LEU A 135 -22.81 -7.33 -10.64
CA LEU A 135 -23.86 -6.28 -10.58
C LEU A 135 -23.46 -5.03 -11.38
N MET A 136 -22.22 -4.60 -11.28
CA MET A 136 -21.70 -3.45 -12.04
C MET A 136 -21.68 -3.72 -13.56
N ALA A 137 -21.42 -4.96 -13.97
CA ALA A 137 -21.49 -5.36 -15.37
C ALA A 137 -22.92 -5.44 -15.90
N ALA A 138 -23.89 -5.74 -15.04
CA ALA A 138 -25.33 -5.79 -15.37
C ALA A 138 -26.02 -4.42 -15.29
N ALA A 139 -25.34 -3.38 -14.83
CA ALA A 139 -25.89 -2.03 -14.68
C ALA A 139 -26.27 -1.41 -16.03
N PRO A 140 -27.34 -0.59 -16.12
CA PRO A 140 -27.75 0.07 -17.37
C PRO A 140 -26.66 0.89 -18.04
N ILE A 141 -25.81 1.56 -17.23
CA ILE A 141 -24.58 2.21 -17.67
C ILE A 141 -23.42 1.35 -17.16
N GLU A 142 -22.57 0.89 -18.06
CA GLU A 142 -21.48 -0.03 -17.75
C GLU A 142 -20.52 0.55 -16.69
N MET A 143 -20.71 0.15 -15.43
CA MET A 143 -19.93 0.69 -14.32
C MET A 143 -18.51 0.09 -14.24
N ALA A 144 -18.35 -1.20 -14.48
CA ALA A 144 -17.07 -1.88 -14.28
C ALA A 144 -15.96 -1.27 -15.15
N ARG A 145 -16.20 -1.10 -16.45
CA ARG A 145 -15.26 -0.48 -17.38
C ARG A 145 -15.02 1.00 -17.08
N THR A 146 -16.09 1.72 -16.72
CA THR A 146 -15.98 3.15 -16.42
C THR A 146 -15.17 3.39 -15.15
N VAL A 147 -15.31 2.55 -14.13
CA VAL A 147 -14.51 2.65 -12.88
C VAL A 147 -13.03 2.36 -13.15
N GLN A 148 -12.68 1.56 -14.16
CA GLN A 148 -11.27 1.36 -14.55
C GLN A 148 -10.59 2.67 -15.02
N LEU A 149 -11.34 3.63 -15.57
CA LEU A 149 -10.79 4.94 -15.97
C LEU A 149 -10.18 5.70 -14.79
N ILE A 150 -10.62 5.42 -13.55
CA ILE A 150 -10.10 6.07 -12.35
C ILE A 150 -8.57 5.82 -12.19
N THR A 151 -8.10 4.64 -12.56
CA THR A 151 -6.68 4.26 -12.38
C THR A 151 -5.82 4.60 -13.59
N GLN A 152 -6.41 4.88 -14.75
CA GLN A 152 -5.68 5.09 -15.99
C GLN A 152 -4.66 6.24 -15.94
N PRO A 153 -4.96 7.46 -15.45
CA PRO A 153 -3.96 8.52 -15.36
C PRO A 153 -2.79 8.17 -14.43
N ALA A 154 -3.02 7.38 -13.38
CA ALA A 154 -1.96 6.91 -12.50
C ALA A 154 -1.02 5.93 -13.21
N LEU A 155 -1.56 5.08 -14.09
CA LEU A 155 -0.77 4.19 -14.94
C LEU A 155 0.15 4.98 -15.89
N GLU A 156 -0.35 6.03 -16.49
CA GLU A 156 0.45 6.84 -17.43
C GLU A 156 1.48 7.73 -16.73
N ALA A 157 1.15 8.23 -15.53
CA ALA A 157 1.97 9.22 -14.83
C ALA A 157 2.98 8.60 -13.84
N PHE A 158 2.99 7.28 -13.62
CA PHE A 158 3.82 6.71 -12.55
C PHE A 158 5.33 6.89 -12.76
N PHE A 159 5.79 7.08 -14.00
CA PHE A 159 7.19 7.38 -14.29
C PHE A 159 7.65 8.68 -13.61
N LEU A 160 6.73 9.60 -13.35
CA LEU A 160 7.00 10.84 -12.63
C LEU A 160 7.43 10.61 -11.17
N PHE A 161 7.20 9.45 -10.58
CA PHE A 161 7.62 9.17 -9.21
C PHE A 161 9.13 9.39 -9.03
N ALA A 162 9.94 8.81 -9.90
CA ALA A 162 11.40 8.98 -9.85
C ALA A 162 11.82 10.40 -10.26
N VAL A 163 11.21 10.95 -11.30
CA VAL A 163 11.52 12.30 -11.83
C VAL A 163 11.24 13.37 -10.76
N LEU A 164 10.07 13.36 -10.14
CA LEU A 164 9.71 14.32 -9.10
C LEU A 164 10.54 14.12 -7.83
N THR A 165 10.94 12.90 -7.50
CA THR A 165 11.88 12.65 -6.42
C THR A 165 13.19 13.40 -6.66
N VAL A 166 13.71 13.37 -7.89
CA VAL A 166 14.92 14.13 -8.24
C VAL A 166 14.68 15.63 -8.19
N PHE A 167 13.52 16.12 -8.64
CA PHE A 167 13.16 17.54 -8.54
C PHE A 167 13.12 18.01 -7.08
N TYR A 168 12.47 17.26 -6.21
CA TYR A 168 12.27 17.66 -4.81
C TYR A 168 13.54 17.57 -3.99
N HIS A 169 14.38 16.56 -4.25
CA HIS A 169 15.59 16.34 -3.48
C HIS A 169 16.81 17.10 -4.02
N TYR A 170 17.01 17.08 -5.35
CA TYR A 170 18.21 17.64 -6.00
C TYR A 170 17.98 18.98 -6.73
N GLY A 171 16.74 19.50 -6.68
CA GLY A 171 16.37 20.77 -7.26
C GLY A 171 16.14 20.75 -8.78
N LEU A 172 15.81 21.93 -9.30
CA LEU A 172 15.31 22.10 -10.69
C LEU A 172 16.28 21.56 -11.75
N LYS A 173 17.57 21.86 -11.65
CA LYS A 173 18.56 21.46 -12.67
C LYS A 173 18.62 19.96 -12.85
N GLN A 174 18.75 19.21 -11.77
CA GLN A 174 18.83 17.74 -11.82
C GLN A 174 17.46 17.12 -12.16
N GLY A 175 16.39 17.73 -11.68
CA GLY A 175 15.03 17.34 -12.01
C GLY A 175 14.76 17.42 -13.53
N PHE A 176 15.13 18.54 -14.17
CA PHE A 176 15.00 18.65 -15.63
C PHE A 176 15.87 17.64 -16.38
N CYS A 177 17.11 17.42 -15.93
CA CYS A 177 17.94 16.37 -16.51
C CYS A 177 17.30 14.98 -16.41
N SER A 178 16.74 14.65 -15.23
CA SER A 178 16.00 13.39 -15.01
C SER A 178 14.77 13.29 -15.92
N ALA A 179 14.02 14.38 -16.06
CA ALA A 179 12.85 14.44 -16.95
C ALA A 179 13.23 14.20 -18.42
N ILE A 180 14.31 14.83 -18.89
CA ILE A 180 14.82 14.64 -20.25
C ILE A 180 15.24 13.18 -20.47
N VAL A 181 15.98 12.58 -19.52
CA VAL A 181 16.40 11.18 -19.62
C VAL A 181 15.20 10.25 -19.64
N ALA A 182 14.25 10.43 -18.73
CA ALA A 182 13.04 9.62 -18.65
C ALA A 182 12.19 9.73 -19.94
N THR A 183 12.01 10.96 -20.47
CA THR A 183 11.26 11.20 -21.70
C THR A 183 11.97 10.60 -22.91
N ALA A 184 13.30 10.71 -23.00
CA ALA A 184 14.07 10.12 -24.09
C ALA A 184 13.95 8.58 -24.09
N VAL A 185 14.03 7.94 -22.91
CA VAL A 185 13.85 6.50 -22.81
C VAL A 185 12.40 6.09 -23.09
N TRP A 186 11.42 6.89 -22.66
CA TRP A 186 10.01 6.68 -23.01
C TRP A 186 9.82 6.69 -24.54
N ALA A 187 10.34 7.70 -25.21
CA ALA A 187 10.26 7.83 -26.67
C ALA A 187 10.98 6.67 -27.38
N ALA A 188 12.17 6.29 -26.93
CA ALA A 188 12.91 5.14 -27.46
C ALA A 188 12.14 3.83 -27.26
N ALA A 189 11.59 3.59 -26.08
CA ALA A 189 10.77 2.41 -25.80
C ALA A 189 9.53 2.36 -26.70
N ALA A 190 8.87 3.49 -26.91
CA ALA A 190 7.71 3.59 -27.80
C ALA A 190 8.08 3.29 -29.25
N THR A 191 9.19 3.84 -29.77
CA THR A 191 9.66 3.60 -31.13
C THR A 191 10.13 2.18 -31.37
N LEU A 192 10.69 1.53 -30.35
CA LEU A 192 11.11 0.12 -30.40
C LEU A 192 9.96 -0.87 -30.18
N GLY A 193 8.74 -0.39 -29.94
CA GLY A 193 7.58 -1.23 -29.65
C GLY A 193 7.69 -2.01 -28.34
N LEU A 194 8.47 -1.50 -27.36
CA LEU A 194 8.58 -2.15 -26.06
C LEU A 194 7.27 -2.01 -25.28
N PRO A 195 6.87 -3.04 -24.52
CA PRO A 195 5.65 -2.99 -23.75
C PRO A 195 5.72 -1.89 -22.69
N TYR A 196 4.71 -1.07 -22.68
CA TYR A 196 4.46 -0.04 -21.66
C TYR A 196 5.63 0.93 -21.45
N PRO A 197 5.86 1.89 -22.35
CA PRO A 197 6.95 2.87 -22.30
C PRO A 197 7.11 3.63 -20.97
N PRO A 198 6.03 3.98 -20.22
CA PRO A 198 6.17 4.63 -18.91
C PRO A 198 7.00 3.85 -17.89
N ALA A 199 6.97 2.49 -17.91
CA ALA A 199 7.77 1.70 -17.00
C ALA A 199 9.28 1.80 -17.28
N TRP A 200 9.66 1.85 -18.54
CA TRP A 200 11.06 2.02 -18.93
C TRP A 200 11.55 3.43 -18.57
N ALA A 201 10.70 4.44 -18.76
CA ALA A 201 10.96 5.81 -18.33
C ALA A 201 11.15 5.90 -16.80
N PHE A 202 10.30 5.22 -16.03
CA PHE A 202 10.46 5.11 -14.57
C PHE A 202 11.80 4.46 -14.21
N GLY A 203 12.13 3.33 -14.83
CA GLY A 203 13.40 2.64 -14.61
C GLY A 203 14.61 3.56 -14.88
N ALA A 204 14.57 4.33 -15.98
CA ALA A 204 15.62 5.28 -16.31
C ALA A 204 15.73 6.42 -15.29
N GLY A 205 14.60 6.97 -14.84
CA GLY A 205 14.55 7.97 -13.77
C GLY A 205 15.10 7.44 -12.45
N LEU A 206 14.80 6.18 -12.13
CA LEU A 206 15.32 5.51 -10.94
C LEU A 206 16.83 5.29 -11.02
N VAL A 207 17.36 4.84 -12.16
CA VAL A 207 18.81 4.70 -12.38
C VAL A 207 19.49 6.06 -12.23
N TYR A 208 18.92 7.12 -12.81
CA TYR A 208 19.43 8.47 -12.66
C TYR A 208 19.47 8.92 -11.19
N LEU A 209 18.41 8.67 -10.43
CA LEU A 209 18.33 8.93 -9.00
C LEU A 209 19.43 8.19 -8.25
N VAL A 210 19.60 6.88 -8.49
CA VAL A 210 20.65 6.07 -7.86
C VAL A 210 22.05 6.61 -8.15
N VAL A 211 22.31 7.05 -9.39
CA VAL A 211 23.61 7.66 -9.75
C VAL A 211 23.85 8.93 -8.94
N LEU A 212 22.84 9.77 -8.73
CA LEU A 212 22.98 10.98 -7.91
C LEU A 212 23.25 10.64 -6.45
N VAL A 213 22.51 9.69 -5.88
CA VAL A 213 22.72 9.18 -4.51
C VAL A 213 24.14 8.66 -4.30
N VAL A 214 24.62 7.83 -5.22
CA VAL A 214 25.99 7.29 -5.13
C VAL A 214 27.05 8.40 -5.27
N ARG A 215 26.80 9.39 -6.12
CA ARG A 215 27.70 10.57 -6.24
C ARG A 215 27.73 11.39 -4.95
N GLU A 216 26.58 11.59 -4.34
CA GLU A 216 26.45 12.31 -3.08
C GLU A 216 27.13 11.57 -1.94
N ALA A 217 26.89 10.26 -1.81
CA ALA A 217 27.51 9.42 -0.80
C ALA A 217 29.04 9.33 -0.90
N ARG A 218 29.61 9.61 -2.11
CA ARG A 218 31.07 9.60 -2.34
C ARG A 218 31.73 10.97 -2.18
N ARG A 219 31.00 12.03 -1.89
CA ARG A 219 31.60 13.37 -1.69
C ARG A 219 32.39 13.41 -0.38
N PRO A 220 33.69 13.82 -0.40
CA PRO A 220 34.45 14.02 0.82
C PRO A 220 33.82 15.17 1.63
N GLY A 221 33.60 14.94 2.93
CA GLY A 221 33.00 15.95 3.83
C GLY A 221 31.50 15.83 4.06
N ASN A 222 30.81 14.87 3.43
CA ASN A 222 29.49 14.48 3.86
C ASN A 222 29.66 13.63 5.14
N GLU A 223 29.76 14.29 6.26
CA GLU A 223 29.54 13.63 7.56
C GLU A 223 28.08 13.18 7.56
N PHE A 224 27.87 11.87 7.43
CA PHE A 224 26.60 11.23 7.61
C PHE A 224 26.22 11.33 9.09
N GLY A 225 25.54 12.38 9.47
CA GLY A 225 25.11 12.48 10.85
C GLY A 225 24.71 13.89 11.27
N ASP A 226 23.78 13.95 12.16
CA ASP A 226 23.48 15.00 13.13
C ASP A 226 22.55 16.16 12.77
N VAL A 227 21.76 16.07 11.70
CA VAL A 227 20.58 16.94 11.63
C VAL A 227 19.34 16.07 11.86
N PRO A 228 18.69 16.17 13.03
CA PRO A 228 17.37 15.58 13.20
C PRO A 228 16.45 16.15 12.12
N PRO A 229 15.66 15.34 11.42
CA PRO A 229 14.71 15.86 10.44
C PRO A 229 13.81 16.91 11.10
N GLU A 230 13.55 18.04 10.42
CA GLU A 230 12.70 19.13 10.92
C GLU A 230 11.35 18.66 11.47
N TRP A 231 10.75 17.57 10.89
CA TRP A 231 9.53 16.98 11.41
C TRP A 231 9.68 16.25 12.77
N LEU A 232 10.91 15.92 13.19
CA LEU A 232 11.20 15.44 14.54
C LEU A 232 11.41 16.59 15.53
N THR A 233 11.75 17.80 15.04
CA THR A 233 12.01 18.98 15.88
C THR A 233 10.80 19.89 16.00
N ASP A 234 9.91 19.95 15.00
CA ASP A 234 8.79 20.90 14.99
C ASP A 234 7.52 20.38 15.70
N GLU A 235 7.37 19.07 15.91
CA GLU A 235 6.22 18.50 16.66
C GLU A 235 6.58 17.89 18.02
N ALA A 236 7.85 17.68 18.30
CA ALA A 236 8.31 17.29 19.62
C ALA A 236 8.59 18.55 20.44
N GLY A 237 7.53 19.16 20.96
CA GLY A 237 7.69 20.11 22.08
C GLY A 237 8.58 19.47 23.12
N SER A 238 9.57 20.20 23.59
CA SER A 238 10.59 19.87 24.58
C SER A 238 10.04 19.40 25.95
N GLY A 239 9.25 18.32 25.92
CA GLY A 239 8.83 17.59 27.10
C GLY A 239 9.85 16.50 27.39
N SER A 240 10.70 16.70 28.36
CA SER A 240 11.59 15.70 28.93
C SER A 240 10.78 14.46 29.34
N VAL A 241 10.82 13.41 28.53
CA VAL A 241 10.23 12.11 28.86
C VAL A 241 11.17 11.43 29.84
N GLN A 242 10.98 11.71 31.11
CA GLN A 242 11.75 11.10 32.21
C GLN A 242 11.40 9.64 32.53
N ASN A 243 10.49 9.00 31.77
CA ASN A 243 10.08 7.61 31.99
C ASN A 243 9.84 6.85 30.66
N ALA A 244 10.67 7.03 29.64
CA ALA A 244 10.64 6.13 28.50
C ALA A 244 11.15 4.75 28.95
N PRO A 245 10.42 3.64 28.67
CA PRO A 245 10.96 2.30 28.85
C PRO A 245 12.28 2.20 28.09
N ASP A 246 13.25 1.46 28.63
CA ASP A 246 14.51 1.17 27.99
C ASP A 246 14.25 0.77 26.52
N GLU A 247 14.59 1.68 25.59
CA GLU A 247 14.25 1.54 24.16
C GLU A 247 14.78 0.22 23.62
N ASP A 248 15.97 -0.18 24.04
CA ASP A 248 16.61 -1.43 23.61
C ASP A 248 15.82 -2.67 24.06
N ASP A 249 15.19 -2.65 25.23
CA ASP A 249 14.37 -3.78 25.71
C ASP A 249 13.05 -3.87 24.97
N PHE A 250 12.41 -2.74 24.67
CA PHE A 250 11.18 -2.67 23.90
C PHE A 250 11.37 -3.18 22.47
N PHE A 251 12.42 -2.77 21.80
CA PHE A 251 12.76 -3.20 20.44
C PHE A 251 13.11 -4.68 20.40
N ARG A 252 13.89 -5.14 21.35
CA ARG A 252 14.25 -6.56 21.49
C ARG A 252 13.03 -7.43 21.73
N LYS A 253 12.08 -6.98 22.54
CA LYS A 253 10.83 -7.67 22.83
C LYS A 253 9.96 -7.81 21.58
N ASN A 254 9.75 -6.73 20.82
CA ASN A 254 8.97 -6.76 19.60
C ASN A 254 9.62 -7.60 18.50
N THR A 255 10.93 -7.43 18.28
CA THR A 255 11.68 -8.24 17.31
C THR A 255 11.70 -9.71 17.69
N GLY A 256 11.83 -10.04 18.98
CA GLY A 256 11.74 -11.40 19.49
C GLY A 256 10.36 -12.02 19.23
N ARG A 257 9.29 -11.24 19.37
CA ARG A 257 7.93 -11.66 19.06
C ARG A 257 7.75 -11.93 17.55
N ILE A 258 8.25 -11.06 16.68
CA ILE A 258 8.24 -11.28 15.23
C ILE A 258 8.98 -12.56 14.86
N LYS A 259 10.22 -12.73 15.35
CA LYS A 259 11.02 -13.93 15.09
C LYS A 259 10.38 -15.21 15.58
N ARG A 260 9.71 -15.17 16.74
CA ARG A 260 9.00 -16.34 17.31
C ARG A 260 7.80 -16.77 16.45
N ASN A 261 7.12 -15.82 15.81
CA ASN A 261 6.01 -16.07 14.90
C ASN A 261 6.44 -16.22 13.43
N LEU A 262 7.75 -16.29 13.17
CA LEU A 262 8.29 -16.39 11.81
C LEU A 262 7.71 -17.54 10.98
N PRO A 263 7.49 -18.77 11.50
CA PRO A 263 6.88 -19.82 10.68
C PRO A 263 5.50 -19.43 10.15
N LEU A 264 4.67 -18.80 10.97
CA LEU A 264 3.35 -18.33 10.54
C LEU A 264 3.44 -17.18 9.55
N ILE A 265 4.38 -16.25 9.76
CA ILE A 265 4.67 -15.16 8.83
C ILE A 265 5.09 -15.74 7.48
N ILE A 266 6.00 -16.71 7.44
CA ILE A 266 6.48 -17.35 6.19
C ILE A 266 5.31 -17.98 5.43
N VAL A 267 4.44 -18.72 6.10
CA VAL A 267 3.29 -19.38 5.43
C VAL A 267 2.35 -18.36 4.84
N ILE A 268 1.98 -17.31 5.58
CA ILE A 268 1.08 -16.26 5.08
C ILE A 268 1.68 -15.58 3.84
N HIS A 269 2.96 -15.24 3.89
CA HIS A 269 3.62 -14.56 2.79
C HIS A 269 3.88 -15.48 1.58
N ALA A 270 4.12 -16.77 1.80
CA ALA A 270 4.18 -17.75 0.73
C ALA A 270 2.84 -17.85 -0.02
N LEU A 271 1.73 -17.91 0.73
CA LEU A 271 0.39 -17.87 0.14
C LEU A 271 0.13 -16.55 -0.61
N ALA A 272 0.58 -15.42 -0.05
CA ALA A 272 0.48 -14.11 -0.71
C ALA A 272 1.31 -14.08 -2.02
N GLY A 273 2.52 -14.63 -2.01
CA GLY A 273 3.35 -14.78 -3.22
C GLY A 273 2.65 -15.58 -4.31
N ALA A 274 2.02 -16.71 -3.95
CA ALA A 274 1.19 -17.46 -4.88
C ALA A 274 -0.01 -16.65 -5.37
N ALA A 275 -0.69 -15.89 -4.49
CA ALA A 275 -1.83 -15.07 -4.85
C ALA A 275 -1.47 -13.95 -5.83
N TYR A 276 -0.33 -13.29 -5.64
CA TYR A 276 0.19 -12.28 -6.58
C TYR A 276 0.54 -12.88 -7.94
N ASN A 277 1.24 -14.02 -7.96
CA ASN A 277 1.61 -14.68 -9.21
C ASN A 277 0.39 -15.19 -10.00
N LEU A 278 -0.66 -15.64 -9.30
CA LEU A 278 -1.93 -16.04 -9.93
C LEU A 278 -2.79 -14.84 -10.36
N GLY A 279 -2.42 -13.61 -10.02
CA GLY A 279 -3.27 -12.43 -10.24
C GLY A 279 -4.55 -12.44 -9.40
N TYR A 280 -4.58 -13.18 -8.28
CA TYR A 280 -5.75 -13.26 -7.40
C TYR A 280 -5.85 -12.08 -6.45
N MET A 281 -4.74 -11.43 -6.16
CA MET A 281 -4.62 -10.31 -5.23
C MET A 281 -3.72 -9.22 -5.82
N ALA A 282 -4.01 -7.98 -5.52
CA ALA A 282 -3.23 -6.82 -5.91
C ALA A 282 -2.58 -6.14 -4.70
N SER A 283 -1.35 -5.64 -4.87
CA SER A 283 -0.65 -4.83 -3.86
C SER A 283 -0.89 -3.34 -4.06
N ASP A 284 -0.88 -2.91 -5.30
CA ASP A 284 -1.12 -1.55 -5.75
C ASP A 284 -1.82 -1.57 -7.13
N PRO A 285 -2.51 -0.48 -7.50
CA PRO A 285 -3.28 -0.45 -8.74
C PRO A 285 -2.41 -0.53 -10.00
N ILE A 286 -1.21 0.05 -9.95
CA ILE A 286 -0.35 0.20 -11.12
C ILE A 286 0.28 -1.15 -11.47
N SER A 287 0.98 -1.77 -10.52
CA SER A 287 1.64 -3.06 -10.75
C SER A 287 0.63 -4.16 -11.10
N ALA A 288 -0.52 -4.17 -10.43
CA ALA A 288 -1.55 -5.15 -10.69
C ALA A 288 -2.16 -5.00 -12.09
N SER A 289 -2.46 -3.78 -12.53
CA SER A 289 -2.98 -3.54 -13.88
C SER A 289 -1.99 -3.97 -14.95
N LEU A 290 -0.71 -3.63 -14.78
CA LEU A 290 0.36 -4.04 -15.71
C LEU A 290 0.49 -5.57 -15.77
N TYR A 291 0.45 -6.22 -14.61
CA TYR A 291 0.54 -7.68 -14.53
C TYR A 291 -0.61 -8.40 -15.21
N LEU A 292 -1.84 -7.90 -15.04
CA LEU A 292 -3.03 -8.43 -15.71
C LEU A 292 -2.97 -8.32 -17.24
N HIS A 293 -2.23 -7.33 -17.76
CA HIS A 293 -1.98 -7.17 -19.19
C HIS A 293 -0.75 -7.97 -19.67
N GLY A 294 -0.21 -8.89 -18.86
CA GLY A 294 0.93 -9.73 -19.21
C GLY A 294 2.29 -9.04 -19.15
N MET A 295 2.36 -7.85 -18.57
CA MET A 295 3.58 -7.03 -18.50
C MET A 295 4.31 -7.23 -17.17
N ALA A 296 4.84 -8.46 -16.92
CA ALA A 296 5.43 -8.85 -15.64
C ALA A 296 6.61 -7.96 -15.21
N ILE A 297 7.54 -7.62 -16.12
CA ILE A 297 8.71 -6.77 -15.80
C ILE A 297 8.27 -5.34 -15.45
N PRO A 298 7.45 -4.63 -16.27
CA PRO A 298 6.90 -3.34 -15.90
C PRO A 298 6.13 -3.37 -14.56
N ALA A 299 5.35 -4.41 -14.32
CA ALA A 299 4.62 -4.58 -13.06
C ALA A 299 5.55 -4.70 -11.85
N ALA A 300 6.60 -5.52 -11.98
CA ALA A 300 7.59 -5.68 -10.92
C ALA A 300 8.35 -4.37 -10.62
N LEU A 301 8.69 -3.58 -11.65
CA LEU A 301 9.30 -2.26 -11.47
C LEU A 301 8.36 -1.28 -10.76
N ALA A 302 7.08 -1.25 -11.12
CA ALA A 302 6.09 -0.42 -10.45
C ALA A 302 5.92 -0.80 -8.97
N ALA A 303 5.84 -2.11 -8.66
CA ALA A 303 5.78 -2.59 -7.28
C ALA A 303 7.05 -2.24 -6.49
N ALA A 304 8.23 -2.30 -7.12
CA ALA A 304 9.50 -1.94 -6.48
C ALA A 304 9.57 -0.45 -6.10
N ALA A 305 8.89 0.45 -6.83
CA ALA A 305 8.80 1.86 -6.48
C ALA A 305 8.20 2.08 -5.08
N TRP A 306 7.14 1.37 -4.76
CA TRP A 306 6.50 1.41 -3.45
C TRP A 306 7.42 0.88 -2.34
N PHE A 307 8.17 -0.18 -2.62
CA PHE A 307 9.16 -0.68 -1.68
C PHE A 307 10.20 0.40 -1.36
N LEU A 308 10.79 1.02 -2.37
CA LEU A 308 11.84 2.03 -2.19
C LEU A 308 11.34 3.24 -1.38
N ALA A 309 10.11 3.68 -1.64
CA ALA A 309 9.50 4.82 -0.94
C ALA A 309 9.17 4.53 0.54
N PHE A 310 8.87 3.29 0.87
CA PHE A 310 8.34 2.95 2.20
C PHE A 310 9.24 2.06 3.03
N VAL A 311 10.38 1.59 2.51
CA VAL A 311 11.25 0.66 3.21
C VAL A 311 11.74 1.17 4.57
N PRO A 312 12.18 2.43 4.75
CA PRO A 312 12.60 2.91 6.06
C PRO A 312 11.46 2.87 7.07
N MET A 313 10.29 3.34 6.69
CA MET A 313 9.10 3.35 7.54
C MET A 313 8.63 1.93 7.90
N LYS A 314 8.71 0.98 6.97
CA LYS A 314 8.36 -0.42 7.22
C LYS A 314 9.21 -1.03 8.33
N TYR A 315 10.54 -0.90 8.22
CA TYR A 315 11.46 -1.46 9.21
C TYR A 315 11.30 -0.80 10.58
N THR A 316 11.21 0.52 10.62
CA THR A 316 10.94 1.27 11.86
C THR A 316 9.64 0.80 12.51
N THR A 317 8.54 0.74 11.75
CA THR A 317 7.25 0.30 12.28
C THR A 317 7.30 -1.14 12.81
N ALA A 318 7.90 -2.07 12.07
CA ALA A 318 7.98 -3.47 12.50
C ALA A 318 8.72 -3.62 13.82
N VAL A 319 9.89 -2.98 13.97
CA VAL A 319 10.68 -3.03 15.20
C VAL A 319 9.97 -2.37 16.36
N MET A 320 9.34 -1.21 16.12
CA MET A 320 8.70 -0.45 17.17
C MET A 320 7.35 -1.01 17.63
N THR A 321 6.58 -1.62 16.76
CA THR A 321 5.19 -2.01 17.06
C THR A 321 4.92 -3.49 16.97
N GLY A 322 5.76 -4.25 16.28
CA GLY A 322 5.47 -5.62 15.88
C GLY A 322 4.47 -5.72 14.72
N VAL A 323 4.09 -4.60 14.12
CA VAL A 323 3.26 -4.59 12.91
C VAL A 323 4.13 -4.87 11.70
N TRP A 324 3.88 -5.98 11.04
CA TRP A 324 4.59 -6.40 9.84
C TRP A 324 3.75 -6.10 8.60
N ILE A 325 4.23 -5.21 7.77
CA ILE A 325 3.46 -4.78 6.62
C ILE A 325 3.66 -5.71 5.44
N LEU A 326 2.58 -6.31 4.99
CA LEU A 326 2.50 -7.21 3.86
C LEU A 326 2.21 -6.49 2.54
N THR A 327 2.37 -5.20 2.46
CA THR A 327 1.89 -4.41 1.32
C THR A 327 2.93 -4.27 0.22
N GLY A 328 2.61 -3.47 -0.80
CA GLY A 328 3.52 -2.89 -1.78
C GLY A 328 4.72 -2.15 -1.19
N THR A 329 4.83 -2.06 0.14
CA THR A 329 6.04 -1.69 0.87
C THR A 329 7.06 -2.85 1.02
N SER A 330 6.83 -3.97 0.34
CA SER A 330 7.72 -5.14 0.25
C SER A 330 8.07 -5.42 -1.21
N LEU A 331 9.24 -6.05 -1.45
CA LEU A 331 9.60 -6.59 -2.76
C LEU A 331 8.81 -7.86 -3.14
N GLU A 332 7.95 -8.31 -2.27
CA GLU A 332 7.16 -9.53 -2.43
C GLU A 332 6.35 -9.58 -3.73
N PRO A 333 5.56 -8.54 -4.06
CA PRO A 333 4.82 -8.53 -5.31
C PRO A 333 5.75 -8.56 -6.53
N SER A 334 6.86 -7.79 -6.49
CA SER A 334 7.85 -7.76 -7.57
C SER A 334 8.47 -9.14 -7.79
N ILE A 335 8.87 -9.82 -6.71
CA ILE A 335 9.42 -11.18 -6.77
C ILE A 335 8.37 -12.15 -7.33
N ALA A 336 7.16 -12.13 -6.79
CA ALA A 336 6.10 -13.06 -7.17
C ALA A 336 5.72 -12.94 -8.65
N MET A 337 5.59 -11.71 -9.17
CA MET A 337 5.20 -11.44 -10.56
C MET A 337 6.23 -11.91 -11.58
N LEU A 338 7.52 -12.00 -11.19
CA LEU A 338 8.60 -12.47 -12.05
C LEU A 338 8.80 -13.99 -12.03
N MET A 339 8.13 -14.71 -11.14
CA MET A 339 8.29 -16.16 -11.02
C MET A 339 7.44 -16.90 -12.06
N PRO A 340 7.93 -18.06 -12.55
CA PRO A 340 7.28 -18.80 -13.65
C PRO A 340 5.95 -19.46 -13.27
N ASN A 341 5.71 -19.69 -11.99
CA ASN A 341 4.49 -20.32 -11.50
C ASN A 341 4.25 -20.03 -10.01
N PRO A 342 3.03 -20.24 -9.48
CA PRO A 342 2.68 -19.86 -8.10
C PRO A 342 3.45 -20.64 -7.02
N TRP A 343 3.91 -21.85 -7.28
CA TRP A 343 4.69 -22.63 -6.31
C TRP A 343 6.09 -22.07 -6.13
N VAL A 344 6.74 -21.71 -7.25
CA VAL A 344 8.04 -21.04 -7.22
C VAL A 344 7.92 -19.66 -6.61
N ALA A 345 6.85 -18.93 -6.91
CA ALA A 345 6.58 -17.62 -6.29
C ALA A 345 6.42 -17.75 -4.77
N ALA A 346 5.63 -18.72 -4.30
CA ALA A 346 5.48 -19.00 -2.88
C ALA A 346 6.82 -19.29 -2.19
N GLY A 347 7.64 -20.16 -2.79
CA GLY A 347 8.97 -20.50 -2.28
C GLY A 347 9.92 -19.31 -2.26
N ALA A 348 10.00 -18.54 -3.34
CA ALA A 348 10.87 -17.37 -3.44
C ALA A 348 10.48 -16.28 -2.42
N VAL A 349 9.18 -16.01 -2.27
CA VAL A 349 8.68 -15.05 -1.29
C VAL A 349 8.91 -15.56 0.14
N ALA A 350 8.75 -16.86 0.41
CA ALA A 350 9.05 -17.45 1.71
C ALA A 350 10.52 -17.23 2.10
N VAL A 351 11.45 -17.51 1.19
CA VAL A 351 12.89 -17.28 1.40
C VAL A 351 13.19 -15.81 1.61
N PHE A 352 12.65 -14.94 0.76
CA PHE A 352 12.81 -13.50 0.92
C PHE A 352 12.32 -13.03 2.29
N ARG A 353 11.21 -13.55 2.78
CA ARG A 353 10.66 -13.19 4.09
C ARG A 353 11.56 -13.60 5.24
N VAL A 354 12.20 -14.74 5.17
CA VAL A 354 13.20 -15.16 6.16
C VAL A 354 14.36 -14.14 6.20
N ILE A 355 14.92 -13.82 5.04
CA ILE A 355 16.02 -12.86 4.93
C ILE A 355 15.60 -11.50 5.51
N GLU A 356 14.42 -11.02 5.14
CA GLU A 356 13.90 -9.72 5.57
C GLU A 356 13.71 -9.66 7.10
N VAL A 357 13.15 -10.69 7.73
CA VAL A 357 12.96 -10.72 9.19
C VAL A 357 14.30 -10.81 9.93
N PHE A 358 15.27 -11.57 9.42
CA PHE A 358 16.58 -11.64 10.07
C PHE A 358 17.41 -10.37 9.88
N SER A 359 17.25 -9.67 8.76
CA SER A 359 17.92 -8.38 8.50
C SER A 359 17.29 -7.19 9.26
N LEU A 360 16.14 -7.40 9.90
CA LEU A 360 15.31 -6.34 10.47
C LEU A 360 16.07 -5.45 11.47
N LEU A 361 16.70 -6.05 12.46
CA LEU A 361 17.49 -5.30 13.46
C LEU A 361 18.72 -4.65 12.88
N TRP A 362 19.41 -5.35 11.97
CA TRP A 362 20.57 -4.79 11.29
C TRP A 362 20.18 -3.55 10.48
N PHE A 363 19.10 -3.66 9.70
CA PHE A 363 18.64 -2.56 8.88
C PHE A 363 18.17 -1.38 9.74
N PHE A 364 17.41 -1.64 10.80
CA PHE A 364 16.95 -0.63 11.74
C PHE A 364 18.13 0.13 12.39
N LYS A 365 19.11 -0.59 12.93
CA LYS A 365 20.30 0.01 13.57
C LYS A 365 21.19 0.80 12.61
N ASN A 366 21.15 0.51 11.32
CA ASN A 366 21.94 1.21 10.31
C ASN A 366 21.15 2.25 9.52
N LEU A 367 19.84 2.41 9.75
CA LEU A 367 19.04 3.45 9.08
C LEU A 367 19.60 4.85 9.32
N ASP A 368 20.08 5.12 10.53
CA ASP A 368 20.67 6.42 10.88
C ASP A 368 22.02 6.66 10.19
N ARG A 369 22.71 5.60 9.76
CA ARG A 369 23.93 5.70 8.94
C ARG A 369 23.64 6.00 7.46
N PHE A 370 22.41 5.80 7.03
CA PHE A 370 21.96 6.01 5.65
C PHE A 370 20.93 7.14 5.58
N THR A 371 21.25 8.30 6.18
CA THR A 371 20.37 9.48 6.20
C THR A 371 19.87 9.85 4.80
N VAL A 372 20.75 9.89 3.81
CA VAL A 372 20.42 10.18 2.41
C VAL A 372 19.37 9.20 1.86
N VAL A 373 19.49 7.90 2.17
CA VAL A 373 18.50 6.90 1.70
C VAL A 373 17.13 7.12 2.34
N ARG A 374 17.12 7.53 3.61
CA ARG A 374 15.90 7.83 4.34
C ARG A 374 15.22 9.08 3.78
N GLU A 375 15.95 10.17 3.57
CA GLU A 375 15.45 11.41 3.00
C GLU A 375 14.92 11.21 1.58
N ILE A 376 15.62 10.44 0.75
CA ILE A 376 15.19 10.09 -0.59
C ILE A 376 13.93 9.24 -0.56
N ALA A 377 13.82 8.29 0.35
CA ALA A 377 12.60 7.48 0.49
C ALA A 377 11.41 8.34 0.92
N ASP A 378 11.59 9.29 1.83
CA ASP A 378 10.57 10.23 2.27
C ASP A 378 10.16 11.18 1.14
N THR A 379 11.14 11.70 0.39
CA THR A 379 10.91 12.52 -0.81
C THR A 379 10.17 11.74 -1.89
N MET A 380 10.54 10.48 -2.14
CA MET A 380 9.88 9.61 -3.12
C MET A 380 8.45 9.30 -2.71
N ARG A 381 8.19 9.08 -1.42
CA ARG A 381 6.84 8.92 -0.90
C ARG A 381 5.98 10.16 -1.15
N THR A 382 6.53 11.34 -0.89
CA THR A 382 5.85 12.62 -1.16
C THR A 382 5.56 12.78 -2.65
N ALA A 383 6.52 12.48 -3.53
CA ALA A 383 6.33 12.51 -4.97
C ALA A 383 5.22 11.55 -5.43
N ILE A 384 5.23 10.32 -4.91
CA ILE A 384 4.18 9.32 -5.20
C ILE A 384 2.81 9.86 -4.80
N PHE A 385 2.66 10.40 -3.59
CA PHE A 385 1.37 10.90 -3.13
C PHE A 385 0.87 12.07 -3.96
N HIS A 386 1.72 13.03 -4.33
CA HIS A 386 1.33 14.16 -5.18
C HIS A 386 0.87 13.69 -6.57
N VAL A 387 1.63 12.78 -7.21
CA VAL A 387 1.24 12.24 -8.52
C VAL A 387 -0.07 11.48 -8.42
N MET A 388 -0.22 10.62 -7.40
CA MET A 388 -1.41 9.81 -7.22
C MET A 388 -2.65 10.66 -6.91
N GLU A 389 -2.50 11.72 -6.11
CA GLU A 389 -3.60 12.66 -5.83
C GLU A 389 -4.15 13.28 -7.12
N ILE A 390 -3.27 13.84 -7.94
CA ILE A 390 -3.67 14.47 -9.22
C ILE A 390 -4.19 13.40 -10.19
N ALA A 391 -3.52 12.26 -10.28
CA ALA A 391 -3.90 11.20 -11.21
C ALA A 391 -5.28 10.60 -10.89
N PHE A 392 -5.57 10.33 -9.61
CA PHE A 392 -6.88 9.81 -9.21
C PHE A 392 -7.99 10.87 -9.28
N LEU A 393 -7.66 12.14 -9.07
CA LEU A 393 -8.62 13.21 -9.29
C LEU A 393 -8.99 13.32 -10.78
N ALA A 394 -7.99 13.29 -11.67
CA ALA A 394 -8.19 13.29 -13.10
C ALA A 394 -8.95 12.03 -13.58
N GLY A 395 -8.55 10.85 -13.12
CA GLY A 395 -9.22 9.60 -13.45
C GLY A 395 -10.66 9.55 -12.93
N GLY A 396 -10.89 10.09 -11.73
CA GLY A 396 -12.24 10.25 -11.19
C GLY A 396 -13.10 11.19 -12.05
N ALA A 397 -12.53 12.32 -12.51
CA ALA A 397 -13.23 13.23 -13.42
C ALA A 397 -13.53 12.55 -14.77
N MET A 398 -12.60 11.76 -15.32
CA MET A 398 -12.82 10.98 -16.56
C MET A 398 -13.95 9.96 -16.39
N ALA A 399 -13.95 9.20 -15.29
CA ALA A 399 -14.99 8.23 -14.99
C ALA A 399 -16.35 8.90 -14.75
N ALA A 400 -16.39 9.99 -14.00
CA ALA A 400 -17.61 10.75 -13.75
C ALA A 400 -18.16 11.39 -15.03
N ALA A 401 -17.29 11.87 -15.92
CA ALA A 401 -17.68 12.36 -17.23
C ALA A 401 -18.31 11.27 -18.11
N ALA A 402 -17.78 10.04 -18.03
CA ALA A 402 -18.36 8.91 -18.78
C ALA A 402 -19.76 8.51 -18.26
N PHE A 403 -20.08 8.79 -16.98
CA PHE A 403 -21.41 8.54 -16.41
C PHE A 403 -22.41 9.67 -16.66
N ALA A 404 -21.99 10.94 -16.55
CA ALA A 404 -22.88 12.09 -16.51
C ALA A 404 -22.34 13.34 -17.25
N GLY A 405 -21.43 13.15 -18.24
CA GLY A 405 -20.89 14.25 -19.02
C GLY A 405 -20.24 15.34 -18.16
N GLY A 406 -20.52 16.59 -18.53
CA GLY A 406 -19.99 17.77 -17.81
C GLY A 406 -20.44 17.86 -16.34
N TRP A 407 -21.62 17.36 -16.01
CA TRP A 407 -22.12 17.31 -14.63
C TRP A 407 -21.28 16.40 -13.75
N GLY A 408 -20.81 15.27 -14.29
CA GLY A 408 -19.90 14.38 -13.58
C GLY A 408 -18.58 15.06 -13.24
N VAL A 409 -17.99 15.78 -14.20
CA VAL A 409 -16.77 16.57 -13.95
C VAL A 409 -17.01 17.64 -12.89
N ALA A 410 -18.11 18.38 -13.00
CA ALA A 410 -18.47 19.42 -12.04
C ALA A 410 -18.66 18.83 -10.61
N ALA A 411 -19.21 17.64 -10.48
CA ALA A 411 -19.35 16.95 -9.21
C ALA A 411 -17.98 16.65 -8.57
N VAL A 412 -17.01 16.13 -9.34
CA VAL A 412 -15.65 15.84 -8.84
C VAL A 412 -14.92 17.11 -8.43
N VAL A 413 -14.96 18.15 -9.26
CA VAL A 413 -14.33 19.45 -8.99
C VAL A 413 -15.00 20.11 -7.76
N GLY A 414 -16.34 20.10 -7.70
CA GLY A 414 -17.09 20.63 -6.58
C GLY A 414 -16.79 19.91 -5.27
N ALA A 415 -16.75 18.59 -5.30
CA ALA A 415 -16.37 17.78 -4.13
C ALA A 415 -14.94 18.10 -3.66
N TRP A 416 -14.00 18.32 -4.59
CA TRP A 416 -12.63 18.72 -4.25
C TRP A 416 -12.60 20.08 -3.55
N PHE A 417 -13.28 21.09 -4.07
CA PHE A 417 -13.37 22.41 -3.44
C PHE A 417 -14.02 22.34 -2.04
N ILE A 418 -15.12 21.59 -1.90
CA ILE A 418 -15.80 21.40 -0.61
C ILE A 418 -14.86 20.74 0.39
N ASN A 419 -14.14 19.69 -0.03
CA ASN A 419 -13.17 18.99 0.82
C ASN A 419 -12.06 19.93 1.30
N GLN A 420 -11.48 20.72 0.39
CA GLN A 420 -10.44 21.68 0.75
C GLN A 420 -10.94 22.73 1.73
N ARG A 421 -12.17 23.23 1.53
CA ARG A 421 -12.79 24.22 2.41
C ARG A 421 -13.17 23.66 3.78
N SER A 422 -13.39 22.35 3.88
CA SER A 422 -13.76 21.62 5.10
C SER A 422 -12.57 21.06 5.87
N ASN A 423 -11.36 21.61 5.70
CA ASN A 423 -10.12 21.11 6.28
C ASN A 423 -9.76 19.68 5.82
N ALA A 424 -10.06 19.34 4.57
CA ALA A 424 -9.74 18.10 3.91
C ALA A 424 -10.06 16.82 4.73
N PRO A 425 -11.33 16.63 5.18
CA PRO A 425 -11.71 15.47 5.99
C PRO A 425 -11.61 14.15 5.23
N VAL A 426 -11.62 14.21 3.89
CA VAL A 426 -11.40 13.05 3.01
C VAL A 426 -10.01 13.16 2.41
N MET A 427 -9.29 12.05 2.37
CA MET A 427 -7.98 11.97 1.74
C MET A 427 -8.08 12.42 0.27
N PRO A 428 -7.29 13.44 -0.19
CA PRO A 428 -7.49 14.03 -1.53
C PRO A 428 -7.49 13.01 -2.66
N MET A 429 -6.60 12.00 -2.61
CA MET A 429 -6.54 10.95 -3.62
C MET A 429 -7.77 10.02 -3.65
N ALA A 430 -8.55 9.94 -2.56
CA ALA A 430 -9.78 9.14 -2.53
C ALA A 430 -10.96 9.87 -3.17
N LEU A 431 -10.90 11.19 -3.21
CA LEU A 431 -12.04 12.04 -3.50
C LEU A 431 -12.57 11.86 -4.93
N GLY A 432 -11.65 11.82 -5.91
CA GLY A 432 -12.00 11.58 -7.31
C GLY A 432 -12.72 10.25 -7.51
N ALA A 433 -12.16 9.19 -6.92
CA ALA A 433 -12.69 7.84 -7.00
C ALA A 433 -14.07 7.70 -6.34
N VAL A 434 -14.20 8.18 -5.08
CA VAL A 434 -15.47 8.12 -4.33
C VAL A 434 -16.57 8.91 -5.04
N THR A 435 -16.26 10.12 -5.52
CA THR A 435 -17.22 10.95 -6.22
C THR A 435 -17.64 10.31 -7.55
N ALA A 436 -16.70 9.77 -8.33
CA ALA A 436 -17.03 9.10 -9.58
C ALA A 436 -17.92 7.86 -9.40
N ILE A 437 -17.63 7.03 -8.39
CA ILE A 437 -18.49 5.89 -8.04
C ILE A 437 -19.89 6.38 -7.61
N GLY A 438 -19.97 7.43 -6.79
CA GLY A 438 -21.23 8.03 -6.38
C GLY A 438 -22.05 8.56 -7.57
N VAL A 439 -21.42 9.28 -8.49
CA VAL A 439 -22.04 9.74 -9.73
C VAL A 439 -22.53 8.53 -10.56
N GLY A 440 -21.72 7.49 -10.70
CA GLY A 440 -22.09 6.28 -11.43
C GLY A 440 -23.31 5.56 -10.82
N ILE A 441 -23.37 5.47 -9.50
CA ILE A 441 -24.54 4.90 -8.80
C ILE A 441 -25.81 5.74 -9.08
N ILE A 442 -25.71 7.07 -8.92
CA ILE A 442 -26.84 7.98 -9.17
C ILE A 442 -27.28 7.90 -10.62
N ALA A 443 -26.35 7.96 -11.58
CA ALA A 443 -26.66 7.88 -13.00
C ALA A 443 -27.36 6.56 -13.35
N ASN A 444 -26.94 5.43 -12.80
CA ASN A 444 -27.59 4.14 -13.02
C ASN A 444 -28.97 4.07 -12.37
N LEU A 445 -29.17 4.61 -11.16
CA LEU A 445 -30.48 4.68 -10.53
C LEU A 445 -31.46 5.55 -11.35
N LEU A 446 -31.01 6.67 -11.90
CA LEU A 446 -31.79 7.50 -12.79
C LEU A 446 -32.13 6.79 -14.11
N ALA A 447 -31.19 6.09 -14.69
CA ALA A 447 -31.38 5.30 -15.90
C ALA A 447 -32.44 4.19 -15.72
N LEU A 448 -32.53 3.57 -14.53
CA LEU A 448 -33.58 2.59 -14.21
C LEU A 448 -35.00 3.18 -14.21
N VAL A 449 -35.13 4.48 -13.95
CA VAL A 449 -36.44 5.19 -14.00
C VAL A 449 -36.60 5.97 -15.31
N GLY A 450 -35.75 5.72 -16.32
CA GLY A 450 -35.88 6.31 -17.64
C GLY A 450 -35.32 7.75 -17.77
N VAL A 451 -34.52 8.20 -16.80
CA VAL A 451 -33.88 9.53 -16.84
C VAL A 451 -32.40 9.34 -17.22
N SER A 452 -31.96 9.98 -18.31
CA SER A 452 -30.56 10.07 -18.72
C SER A 452 -29.97 11.40 -18.23
N LEU A 453 -28.75 11.34 -17.66
CA LEU A 453 -27.98 12.53 -17.27
C LEU A 453 -27.14 13.05 -18.43
#